data_5b5a14afc9f6630e662c5e260a1723fa
#
_entry.id   5b5a14afc9f6630e662c5e260a1723fa
#
_cell.length_a   1.000
_cell.length_b   1.000
_cell.length_c   1.000
_cell.angle_alpha   90.00
_cell.angle_beta   90.00
_cell.angle_gamma   90.00
#
_symmetry.space_group_name_H-M   'P 1'
#
loop_
_entity.id
_entity.type
_entity.pdbx_description
1 polymer ?
#
loop_
_entity_poly.entity_id
_entity_poly.type
_entity_poly.pdbx_seq_one_letter_code
_entity_poly.pdbx_strand_id
1 'polypeptide(L)'
;MYGTIMRARIKAGQQDAFRRYSQEQGGPDIASGWISSEFAIEDKDPNRIIGIIRFKDKDSYVKNANAPRTNDNYNQMLKFFEAPPEWIDVHYVAFQGQPLKEYMTEGAMPGS
;
A
#
# COMPACT_ATOMS: atom_id res chain seq x y z
N MET A 1 -14.11 -9.89 -1.95
CA MET A 1 -12.92 -9.07 -1.63
C MET A 1 -13.08 -7.66 -2.17
N TYR A 2 -12.74 -6.69 -1.38
CA TYR A 2 -12.86 -5.27 -1.72
C TYR A 2 -11.61 -4.52 -1.26
N GLY A 3 -11.30 -3.41 -1.90
CA GLY A 3 -10.18 -2.60 -1.46
C GLY A 3 -9.96 -1.38 -2.34
N THR A 4 -8.71 -0.96 -2.41
CA THR A 4 -8.38 0.24 -3.17
C THR A 4 -7.02 0.07 -3.85
N ILE A 5 -6.88 0.74 -4.97
CA ILE A 5 -5.62 0.88 -5.68
C ILE A 5 -5.16 2.32 -5.51
N MET A 6 -3.95 2.49 -5.02
CA MET A 6 -3.35 3.79 -4.79
C MET A 6 -2.31 4.08 -5.85
N ARG A 7 -2.28 5.31 -6.34
CA ARG A 7 -1.20 5.81 -7.21
C ARG A 7 -0.67 7.11 -6.63
N ALA A 8 0.65 7.22 -6.55
CA ALA A 8 1.28 8.42 -6.01
C ALA A 8 2.64 8.66 -6.65
N ARG A 9 3.14 9.88 -6.52
CA ARG A 9 4.53 10.18 -6.84
C ARG A 9 5.31 10.33 -5.55
N ILE A 10 6.34 9.52 -5.41
CA ILE A 10 7.22 9.55 -4.25
C ILE A 10 8.28 10.64 -4.47
N LYS A 11 8.67 11.33 -3.43
CA LYS A 11 9.75 12.32 -3.49
C LYS A 11 11.05 11.65 -3.89
N ALA A 12 11.85 12.32 -4.70
CA ALA A 12 13.13 11.79 -5.19
C ALA A 12 14.00 11.31 -4.02
N GLY A 13 14.54 10.10 -4.15
CA GLY A 13 15.43 9.50 -3.15
C GLY A 13 14.74 8.93 -1.91
N GLN A 14 13.41 8.94 -1.85
CA GLN A 14 12.66 8.46 -0.69
C GLN A 14 12.13 7.03 -0.84
N GLN A 15 12.48 6.32 -1.91
CA GLN A 15 11.98 4.98 -2.18
C GLN A 15 12.33 3.99 -1.06
N ASP A 16 13.57 3.95 -0.64
CA ASP A 16 14.02 3.04 0.40
C ASP A 16 13.43 3.41 1.77
N ALA A 17 13.35 4.70 2.07
CA ALA A 17 12.74 5.19 3.29
C ALA A 17 11.25 4.80 3.35
N PHE A 18 10.53 4.90 2.24
CA PHE A 18 9.13 4.49 2.18
C PHE A 18 8.99 2.97 2.36
N ARG A 19 9.87 2.18 1.74
CA ARG A 19 9.88 0.73 1.91
C ARG A 19 10.02 0.35 3.38
N ARG A 20 10.98 0.94 4.07
CA ARG A 20 11.22 0.68 5.51
C ARG A 20 10.01 1.09 6.35
N TYR A 21 9.46 2.27 6.08
CA TYR A 21 8.27 2.74 6.77
C TYR A 21 7.10 1.76 6.61
N SER A 22 6.84 1.32 5.38
CA SER A 22 5.74 0.39 5.09
C SER A 22 5.91 -0.95 5.79
N GLN A 23 7.14 -1.46 5.86
CA GLN A 23 7.44 -2.72 6.54
C GLN A 23 7.27 -2.59 8.07
N GLU A 24 7.69 -1.48 8.63
CA GLU A 24 7.62 -1.23 10.07
C GLU A 24 6.18 -1.01 10.56
N GLN A 25 5.31 -0.44 9.74
CA GLN A 25 3.92 -0.21 10.10
C GLN A 25 3.12 -1.50 10.27
N GLY A 26 3.43 -2.55 9.53
CA GLY A 26 2.80 -3.84 9.67
C GLY A 26 1.35 -3.93 9.24
N GLY A 27 0.78 -2.89 8.68
CA GLY A 27 -0.60 -2.88 8.20
C GLY A 27 -1.66 -2.84 9.31
N PRO A 28 -2.96 -2.82 8.93
CA PRO A 28 -4.07 -2.88 9.85
C PRO A 28 -4.18 -4.23 10.57
N ASP A 29 -4.98 -4.28 11.62
CA ASP A 29 -5.26 -5.52 12.34
C ASP A 29 -6.03 -6.50 11.44
N ILE A 30 -5.58 -7.75 11.39
CA ILE A 30 -6.25 -8.82 10.65
C ILE A 30 -7.70 -8.99 11.11
N ALA A 31 -7.97 -8.81 12.41
CA ALA A 31 -9.33 -8.89 12.95
C ALA A 31 -10.27 -7.84 12.34
N SER A 32 -9.76 -6.77 11.76
CA SER A 32 -10.56 -5.75 11.08
C SER A 32 -11.02 -6.16 9.67
N GLY A 33 -10.60 -7.33 9.19
CA GLY A 33 -10.90 -7.80 7.84
C GLY A 33 -9.87 -7.42 6.78
N TRP A 34 -8.77 -6.79 7.17
CA TRP A 34 -7.64 -6.54 6.26
C TRP A 34 -6.98 -7.85 5.85
N ILE A 35 -6.65 -7.97 4.56
CA ILE A 35 -6.01 -9.17 4.01
C ILE A 35 -4.56 -8.87 3.66
N SER A 36 -4.31 -7.84 2.86
CA SER A 36 -2.95 -7.52 2.41
C SER A 36 -2.82 -6.07 1.95
N SER A 37 -1.60 -5.58 1.99
CA SER A 37 -1.20 -4.33 1.35
C SER A 37 0.11 -4.59 0.62
N GLU A 38 0.14 -4.27 -0.66
CA GLU A 38 1.31 -4.45 -1.49
C GLU A 38 1.65 -3.11 -2.14
N PHE A 39 2.93 -2.77 -2.14
CA PHE A 39 3.40 -1.54 -2.79
C PHE A 39 4.45 -1.91 -3.83
N ALA A 40 4.33 -1.31 -5.01
CA ALA A 40 5.25 -1.54 -6.11
C ALA A 40 5.71 -0.20 -6.69
N ILE A 41 6.95 -0.14 -7.10
CA ILE A 41 7.53 1.02 -7.76
C ILE A 41 7.64 0.71 -9.24
N GLU A 42 7.21 1.62 -10.10
CA GLU A 42 7.31 1.42 -11.55
C GLU A 42 8.77 1.33 -11.98
N ASP A 43 9.06 0.34 -12.81
CA ASP A 43 10.41 0.13 -13.31
C ASP A 43 10.90 1.32 -14.15
N LYS A 44 10.02 1.86 -15.01
CA LYS A 44 10.38 2.96 -15.92
C LYS A 44 10.27 4.35 -15.29
N ASP A 45 9.59 4.47 -14.16
CA ASP A 45 9.47 5.74 -13.43
C ASP A 45 9.61 5.46 -11.93
N PRO A 46 10.85 5.43 -11.41
CA PRO A 46 11.10 5.07 -10.00
C PRO A 46 10.46 6.01 -8.98
N ASN A 47 9.93 7.14 -9.40
CA ASN A 47 9.23 8.05 -8.50
C ASN A 47 7.73 7.78 -8.47
N ARG A 48 7.24 6.80 -9.24
CA ARG A 48 5.84 6.41 -9.21
C ARG A 48 5.64 5.14 -8.42
N ILE A 49 4.71 5.19 -7.46
CA ILE A 49 4.38 4.05 -6.62
C ILE A 49 2.90 3.69 -6.78
N ILE A 50 2.64 2.39 -6.73
CA ILE A 50 1.30 1.81 -6.80
C ILE A 50 1.10 0.97 -5.55
N GLY A 51 -0.03 1.17 -4.86
CA GLY A 51 -0.44 0.35 -3.73
C GLY A 51 -1.68 -0.45 -4.07
N ILE A 52 -1.70 -1.71 -3.63
CA ILE A 52 -2.85 -2.59 -3.80
C ILE A 52 -3.24 -3.09 -2.42
N ILE A 53 -4.43 -2.69 -1.96
CA ILE A 53 -4.87 -2.94 -0.60
C ILE A 53 -6.15 -3.76 -0.65
N ARG A 54 -6.18 -4.87 0.10
CA ARG A 54 -7.28 -5.83 0.07
C ARG A 54 -7.90 -6.00 1.44
N PHE A 55 -9.23 -5.96 1.46
CA PHE A 55 -10.07 -6.27 2.62
C PHE A 55 -11.06 -7.38 2.25
N LYS A 56 -11.53 -8.12 3.24
CA LYS A 56 -12.50 -9.21 2.99
C LYS A 56 -13.79 -8.71 2.36
N ASP A 57 -14.25 -7.51 2.73
CA ASP A 57 -15.48 -6.90 2.22
C ASP A 57 -15.41 -5.37 2.33
N LYS A 58 -16.40 -4.72 1.74
CA LYS A 58 -16.50 -3.26 1.73
C LYS A 58 -16.72 -2.68 3.13
N ASP A 59 -17.52 -3.34 3.96
CA ASP A 59 -17.79 -2.84 5.31
C ASP A 59 -16.51 -2.76 6.15
N SER A 60 -15.67 -3.77 6.07
CA SER A 60 -14.36 -3.77 6.74
C SER A 60 -13.47 -2.63 6.25
N TYR A 61 -13.45 -2.41 4.93
CA TYR A 61 -12.67 -1.32 4.33
C TYR A 61 -13.14 0.04 4.84
N VAL A 62 -14.46 0.28 4.84
CA VAL A 62 -15.04 1.55 5.30
C VAL A 62 -14.76 1.79 6.78
N LYS A 63 -14.90 0.76 7.61
CA LYS A 63 -14.57 0.86 9.04
C LYS A 63 -13.10 1.23 9.24
N ASN A 64 -12.20 0.60 8.51
CA ASN A 64 -10.78 0.90 8.59
C ASN A 64 -10.48 2.32 8.12
N ALA A 65 -11.09 2.76 7.02
CA ALA A 65 -10.88 4.10 6.48
C ALA A 65 -11.30 5.21 7.46
N ASN A 66 -12.25 4.93 8.33
CA ASN A 66 -12.75 5.88 9.32
C ASN A 66 -12.05 5.77 10.69
N ALA A 67 -11.13 4.83 10.85
CA ALA A 67 -10.42 4.65 12.12
C ALA A 67 -9.37 5.74 12.32
N PRO A 68 -9.24 6.29 13.54
CA PRO A 68 -8.22 7.33 13.81
C PRO A 68 -6.79 6.88 13.48
N ARG A 69 -6.45 5.63 13.77
CA ARG A 69 -5.13 5.08 13.45
C ARG A 69 -4.84 5.10 11.95
N THR A 70 -5.84 4.82 11.12
CA THR A 70 -5.69 4.86 9.65
C THR A 70 -5.42 6.28 9.18
N ASN A 71 -6.11 7.27 9.75
CA ASN A 71 -5.87 8.66 9.43
C ASN A 71 -4.46 9.10 9.81
N ASP A 72 -3.98 8.68 10.99
CA ASP A 72 -2.62 8.99 11.44
C ASP A 72 -1.58 8.37 10.51
N ASN A 73 -1.77 7.11 10.13
CA ASN A 73 -0.89 6.41 9.19
C ASN A 73 -0.88 7.09 7.82
N TYR A 74 -2.03 7.51 7.34
CA TYR A 74 -2.15 8.25 6.10
C TYR A 74 -1.35 9.55 6.13
N ASN A 75 -1.47 10.31 7.22
CA ASN A 75 -0.74 11.57 7.38
C ASN A 75 0.78 11.35 7.40
N GLN A 76 1.24 10.26 8.02
CA GLN A 76 2.67 9.90 8.01
C GLN A 76 3.12 9.54 6.59
N MET A 77 2.32 8.77 5.86
CA MET A 77 2.62 8.35 4.50
C MET A 77 2.74 9.54 3.54
N LEU A 78 1.93 10.57 3.71
CA LEU A 78 1.94 11.77 2.86
C LEU A 78 3.30 12.47 2.86
N LYS A 79 4.11 12.31 3.88
CA LYS A 79 5.43 12.93 3.97
C LYS A 79 6.40 12.42 2.90
N PHE A 80 6.15 11.24 2.36
CA PHE A 80 6.97 10.64 1.31
C PHE A 80 6.53 11.04 -0.09
N PHE A 81 5.36 11.65 -0.25
CA PHE A 81 4.76 11.92 -1.56
C PHE A 81 4.85 13.39 -1.92
N GLU A 82 4.97 13.67 -3.23
CA GLU A 82 4.96 15.03 -3.76
C GLU A 82 3.58 15.69 -3.68
N ALA A 83 2.53 14.87 -3.70
CA ALA A 83 1.13 15.30 -3.65
C ALA A 83 0.28 14.19 -3.07
N PRO A 84 -0.96 14.47 -2.62
CA PRO A 84 -1.86 13.42 -2.15
C PRO A 84 -2.05 12.33 -3.20
N PRO A 85 -2.09 11.05 -2.79
CA PRO A 85 -2.27 9.95 -3.73
C PRO A 85 -3.68 9.95 -4.35
N GLU A 86 -3.77 9.33 -5.51
CA GLU A 86 -5.04 8.99 -6.13
C GLU A 86 -5.49 7.63 -5.61
N TRP A 87 -6.77 7.51 -5.25
CA TRP A 87 -7.37 6.29 -4.75
C TRP A 87 -8.46 5.80 -5.70
N ILE A 88 -8.42 4.51 -6.04
CA ILE A 88 -9.43 3.87 -6.90
C ILE A 88 -10.00 2.69 -6.12
N ASP A 89 -11.22 2.83 -5.61
CA ASP A 89 -11.88 1.76 -4.87
C ASP A 89 -12.37 0.70 -5.84
N VAL A 90 -12.15 -0.58 -5.50
CA VAL A 90 -12.38 -1.70 -6.42
C VAL A 90 -12.99 -2.91 -5.71
N HIS A 91 -13.76 -3.68 -6.49
CA HIS A 91 -14.12 -5.03 -6.15
C HIS A 91 -13.15 -5.98 -6.85
N TYR A 92 -12.53 -6.88 -6.09
CA TYR A 92 -11.66 -7.89 -6.68
C TYR A 92 -12.52 -9.05 -7.17
N VAL A 93 -12.33 -9.44 -8.42
CA VAL A 93 -13.19 -10.44 -9.07
C VAL A 93 -12.54 -11.81 -9.19
N ALA A 94 -11.24 -11.91 -9.01
CA ALA A 94 -10.52 -13.19 -9.05
C ALA A 94 -9.21 -13.08 -8.31
N PHE A 95 -8.79 -14.19 -7.71
CA PHE A 95 -7.46 -14.29 -7.10
C PHE A 95 -6.85 -15.64 -7.49
N GLN A 96 -5.65 -15.59 -8.03
CA GLN A 96 -4.84 -16.76 -8.33
C GLN A 96 -3.41 -16.45 -7.91
N GLY A 97 -2.74 -17.37 -7.25
CA GLY A 97 -1.37 -17.10 -6.88
C GLY A 97 -0.80 -18.09 -5.88
N GLN A 98 0.50 -17.93 -5.65
CA GLN A 98 1.28 -18.65 -4.68
C GLN A 98 1.50 -17.76 -3.45
N PRO A 99 1.97 -18.33 -2.31
CA PRO A 99 2.32 -17.51 -1.15
C PRO A 99 3.37 -16.45 -1.51
N LEU A 100 3.00 -15.19 -1.40
CA LEU A 100 3.85 -14.08 -1.85
C LEU A 100 5.15 -13.95 -1.06
N LYS A 101 5.14 -14.34 0.21
CA LYS A 101 6.32 -14.28 1.08
C LYS A 101 7.54 -14.99 0.48
N GLU A 102 7.32 -16.09 -0.23
CA GLU A 102 8.39 -16.89 -0.80
C GLU A 102 9.10 -16.19 -1.96
N TYR A 103 8.48 -15.17 -2.53
CA TYR A 103 9.01 -14.47 -3.70
C TYR A 103 9.43 -13.03 -3.39
N MET A 104 9.28 -12.59 -2.14
CA MET A 104 9.73 -11.28 -1.71
C MET A 104 11.20 -11.31 -1.39
N THR A 105 12.01 -10.52 -2.08
CA THR A 105 13.43 -10.39 -1.83
C THR A 105 13.76 -8.96 -1.42
N GLU A 106 14.85 -8.80 -0.67
CA GLU A 106 15.35 -7.49 -0.27
C GLU A 106 16.37 -6.95 -1.27
N GLY A 107 16.06 -7.10 -2.55
CA GLY A 107 16.91 -6.58 -3.61
C GLY A 107 16.90 -5.05 -3.66
N ALA A 108 17.77 -4.48 -4.48
CA ALA A 108 17.82 -3.04 -4.68
C ALA A 108 16.51 -2.52 -5.28
N MET A 109 16.05 -1.38 -4.76
CA MET A 109 14.85 -0.72 -5.26
C MET A 109 15.18 0.13 -6.48
N PRO A 110 14.28 0.19 -7.50
CA PRO A 110 14.48 1.12 -8.62
C PRO A 110 14.61 2.55 -8.11
N GLY A 111 15.62 3.28 -8.59
CA GLY A 111 15.84 4.68 -8.25
C GLY A 111 16.46 4.94 -6.88
N SER A 112 16.90 3.92 -6.17
CA SER A 112 17.57 4.08 -4.87
C SER A 112 19.06 3.81 -4.92
#